data_d5fb42b6172340403e2346c54a17dff8
#
_entry.id   d5fb42b6172340403e2346c54a17dff8
#
_cell.length_a   1.000
_cell.length_b   1.000
_cell.length_c   1.000
_cell.angle_alpha   90.00
_cell.angle_beta   90.00
_cell.angle_gamma   90.00
#
_symmetry.space_group_name_H-M   'P 1'
#
loop_
_entity.id
_entity.type
_entity.pdbx_description
1 polymer ?
#
loop_
_entity_poly.entity_id
_entity_poly.type
_entity_poly.pdbx_seq_one_letter_code
_entity_poly.pdbx_strand_id
1 'polypeptide(L)'
;MKMNRLIPMLPVRSMPASVEFYQKLGFSVEHRNDDWGWAMLRFDDCRLMVDQSINKMPGAARHGVLYLYPENVADYHQMLRKNGLAIPDLEVTFYGMTEFRFDDPDGNRLWIGESKGG
;
A
#
# COMPACT_ATOMS: atom_id res chain seq x y z
N MET A 1 -21.64 -14.29 -15.64
CA MET A 1 -20.41 -14.52 -14.84
C MET A 1 -20.17 -13.36 -13.89
N LYS A 2 -19.73 -13.64 -12.68
CA LYS A 2 -19.53 -12.61 -11.67
C LYS A 2 -18.20 -12.82 -10.94
N MET A 3 -17.39 -11.76 -10.83
CA MET A 3 -16.16 -11.77 -10.02
C MET A 3 -16.47 -11.11 -8.69
N ASN A 4 -16.41 -11.87 -7.59
CA ASN A 4 -16.78 -11.34 -6.28
C ASN A 4 -15.71 -10.42 -5.71
N ARG A 5 -14.44 -10.73 -5.87
CA ARG A 5 -13.34 -9.87 -5.48
C ARG A 5 -12.02 -10.35 -6.07
N LEU A 6 -11.08 -9.44 -6.12
CA LEU A 6 -9.71 -9.70 -6.49
C LEU A 6 -8.83 -9.12 -5.40
N ILE A 7 -7.90 -9.89 -4.87
CA ILE A 7 -7.03 -9.44 -3.80
C ILE A 7 -5.58 -9.69 -4.21
N PRO A 8 -4.78 -8.63 -4.36
CA PRO A 8 -3.35 -8.82 -4.65
C PRO A 8 -2.63 -9.41 -3.45
N MET A 9 -1.65 -10.26 -3.71
CA MET A 9 -0.77 -10.81 -2.68
C MET A 9 0.67 -10.47 -3.05
N LEU A 10 1.33 -9.70 -2.20
CA LEU A 10 2.67 -9.20 -2.44
C LEU A 10 3.71 -10.08 -1.75
N PRO A 11 4.78 -10.47 -2.44
CA PRO A 11 5.91 -11.09 -1.78
C PRO A 11 6.66 -10.06 -0.96
N VAL A 12 6.96 -10.39 0.29
CA VAL A 12 7.65 -9.47 1.20
C VAL A 12 8.80 -10.19 1.89
N ARG A 13 9.82 -9.44 2.33
CA ARG A 13 10.96 -10.00 3.04
C ARG A 13 10.60 -10.39 4.46
N SER A 14 9.77 -9.57 5.08
CA SER A 14 9.33 -9.75 6.47
C SER A 14 7.87 -9.38 6.57
N MET A 15 7.02 -10.35 6.86
CA MET A 15 5.59 -10.09 7.01
C MET A 15 5.33 -9.12 8.18
N PRO A 16 5.94 -9.29 9.37
CA PRO A 16 5.70 -8.34 10.46
C PRO A 16 6.09 -6.90 10.10
N ALA A 17 7.21 -6.70 9.42
CA ALA A 17 7.63 -5.36 9.02
C ALA A 17 6.68 -4.75 7.99
N SER A 18 6.18 -5.56 7.06
CA SER A 18 5.20 -5.10 6.07
C SER A 18 3.88 -4.73 6.72
N VAL A 19 3.41 -5.54 7.66
CA VAL A 19 2.19 -5.24 8.42
C VAL A 19 2.33 -3.91 9.13
N GLU A 20 3.44 -3.68 9.81
CA GLU A 20 3.67 -2.43 10.52
C GLU A 20 3.65 -1.22 9.57
N PHE A 21 4.28 -1.36 8.40
CA PHE A 21 4.28 -0.30 7.40
C PHE A 21 2.87 -0.01 6.90
N TYR A 22 2.13 -1.04 6.50
CA TYR A 22 0.78 -0.85 5.96
C TYR A 22 -0.21 -0.37 7.02
N GLN A 23 0.01 -0.69 8.29
CA GLN A 23 -0.79 -0.10 9.38
C GLN A 23 -0.59 1.41 9.44
N LYS A 24 0.61 1.91 9.18
CA LYS A 24 0.87 3.36 9.12
C LYS A 24 0.15 4.01 7.93
N LEU A 25 -0.13 3.24 6.87
CA LEU A 25 -0.94 3.71 5.75
C LEU A 25 -2.44 3.75 6.07
N GLY A 26 -2.86 3.11 7.15
CA GLY A 26 -4.26 3.05 7.55
C GLY A 26 -4.89 1.68 7.42
N PHE A 27 -4.13 0.67 6.98
CA PHE A 27 -4.66 -0.69 6.94
C PHE A 27 -4.73 -1.28 8.34
N SER A 28 -5.69 -2.16 8.55
CA SER A 28 -5.78 -2.98 9.75
C SER A 28 -5.59 -4.45 9.38
N VAL A 29 -5.16 -5.25 10.36
CA VAL A 29 -4.98 -6.68 10.15
C VAL A 29 -6.34 -7.37 10.25
N GLU A 30 -6.75 -8.03 9.18
CA GLU A 30 -7.97 -8.83 9.18
C GLU A 30 -7.69 -10.27 9.58
N HIS A 31 -6.61 -10.85 9.04
CA HIS A 31 -6.13 -12.18 9.37
C HIS A 31 -4.61 -12.19 9.37
N ARG A 32 -4.01 -13.04 10.20
CA ARG A 32 -2.57 -13.13 10.30
C ARG A 32 -2.14 -14.53 10.76
N ASN A 33 -1.10 -15.05 10.14
CA ASN A 33 -0.49 -16.31 10.55
C ASN A 33 1.03 -16.14 10.52
N ASP A 34 1.63 -15.99 11.71
CA ASP A 34 3.06 -15.71 11.82
C ASP A 34 3.91 -16.91 11.45
N ASP A 35 3.40 -18.12 11.66
CA ASP A 35 4.15 -19.34 11.27
C ASP A 35 4.28 -19.45 9.75
N TRP A 36 3.25 -19.04 9.02
CA TRP A 36 3.28 -19.03 7.56
C TRP A 36 3.94 -17.77 6.99
N GLY A 37 4.03 -16.70 7.78
CA GLY A 37 4.50 -15.41 7.30
C GLY A 37 3.52 -14.72 6.36
N TRP A 38 2.24 -14.85 6.64
CA TRP A 38 1.15 -14.34 5.80
C TRP A 38 0.19 -13.48 6.60
N ALA A 39 -0.31 -12.42 5.97
CA ALA A 39 -1.36 -11.60 6.57
C ALA A 39 -2.30 -11.05 5.50
N MET A 40 -3.57 -10.91 5.88
CA MET A 40 -4.60 -10.20 5.12
C MET A 40 -4.82 -8.85 5.78
N LEU A 41 -4.66 -7.80 5.01
CA LEU A 41 -4.82 -6.42 5.46
C LEU A 41 -6.05 -5.80 4.82
N ARG A 42 -6.71 -4.94 5.56
CA ARG A 42 -7.95 -4.31 5.13
C ARG A 42 -7.91 -2.81 5.37
N PHE A 43 -8.40 -2.05 4.40
CA PHE A 43 -8.65 -0.61 4.52
C PHE A 43 -10.02 -0.35 3.90
N ASP A 44 -11.04 -0.13 4.73
CA ASP A 44 -12.45 -0.10 4.30
C ASP A 44 -12.80 -1.37 3.51
N ASP A 45 -13.20 -1.25 2.25
CA ASP A 45 -13.53 -2.39 1.41
C ASP A 45 -12.33 -2.91 0.61
N CYS A 46 -11.16 -2.30 0.77
CA CYS A 46 -9.95 -2.71 0.08
C CYS A 46 -9.22 -3.79 0.85
N ARG A 47 -8.65 -4.74 0.14
CA ARG A 47 -7.88 -5.84 0.73
C ARG A 47 -6.55 -6.00 0.03
N LEU A 48 -5.56 -6.42 0.81
CA LEU A 48 -4.20 -6.66 0.34
C LEU A 48 -3.60 -7.76 1.20
N MET A 49 -2.99 -8.76 0.57
CA MET A 49 -2.24 -9.78 1.30
C MET A 49 -0.74 -9.54 1.18
N VAL A 50 0.00 -9.88 2.23
CA VAL A 50 1.46 -9.91 2.22
C VAL A 50 1.89 -11.30 2.66
N ASP A 51 2.91 -11.86 2.00
CA ASP A 51 3.35 -13.23 2.25
C ASP A 51 4.85 -13.36 2.01
N GLN A 52 5.60 -13.71 3.05
CA GLN A 52 7.04 -13.88 2.93
C GLN A 52 7.44 -15.23 2.35
N SER A 53 6.55 -16.23 2.40
CA SER A 53 6.86 -17.57 1.88
C SER A 53 6.94 -17.61 0.36
N ILE A 54 6.27 -16.69 -0.34
CA ILE A 54 6.33 -16.61 -1.80
C ILE A 54 7.45 -15.70 -2.30
N ASN A 55 8.25 -15.13 -1.41
CA ASN A 55 9.34 -14.25 -1.77
C ASN A 55 10.56 -15.07 -2.19
N LYS A 56 10.50 -15.64 -3.38
CA LYS A 56 11.53 -16.55 -3.90
C LYS A 56 12.83 -15.84 -4.26
N MET A 57 12.80 -14.54 -4.47
CA MET A 57 13.97 -13.73 -4.84
C MET A 57 14.02 -12.49 -3.93
N PRO A 58 14.43 -12.64 -2.66
CA PRO A 58 14.35 -11.55 -1.69
C PRO A 58 15.09 -10.28 -2.06
N GLY A 59 16.16 -10.38 -2.84
CA GLY A 59 16.92 -9.20 -3.28
C GLY A 59 16.48 -8.59 -4.59
N ALA A 60 15.48 -9.18 -5.25
CA ALA A 60 15.01 -8.69 -6.55
C ALA A 60 14.27 -7.37 -6.42
N ALA A 61 14.42 -6.51 -7.43
CA ALA A 61 13.65 -5.29 -7.51
C ALA A 61 12.17 -5.61 -7.75
N ARG A 62 11.30 -4.83 -7.14
CA ARG A 62 9.86 -4.92 -7.38
C ARG A 62 9.48 -3.84 -8.39
N HIS A 63 8.52 -4.17 -9.26
CA HIS A 63 8.05 -3.24 -10.28
C HIS A 63 6.53 -3.05 -10.22
N GLY A 64 5.86 -3.68 -9.25
CA GLY A 64 4.44 -3.51 -9.06
C GLY A 64 4.08 -2.13 -8.54
N VAL A 65 2.92 -1.62 -8.95
CA VAL A 65 2.39 -0.35 -8.48
C VAL A 65 1.03 -0.59 -7.88
N LEU A 66 0.82 -0.07 -6.68
CA LEU A 66 -0.49 0.02 -6.07
C LEU A 66 -0.94 1.47 -6.15
N TYR A 67 -2.08 1.72 -6.78
CA TYR A 67 -2.62 3.06 -6.88
C TYR A 67 -3.76 3.19 -5.87
N LEU A 68 -3.59 4.09 -4.92
CA LEU A 68 -4.56 4.34 -3.85
C LEU A 68 -5.28 5.66 -4.12
N TYR A 69 -6.60 5.65 -3.97
CA TYR A 69 -7.45 6.80 -4.23
C TYR A 69 -8.16 7.22 -2.94
N PRO A 70 -7.49 7.97 -2.05
CA PRO A 70 -8.17 8.49 -0.87
C PRO A 70 -9.24 9.49 -1.26
N GLU A 71 -10.25 9.63 -0.44
CA GLU A 71 -11.30 10.60 -0.67
C GLU A 71 -10.76 12.04 -0.63
N ASN A 72 -9.80 12.31 0.25
CA ASN A 72 -9.12 13.60 0.34
C ASN A 72 -7.62 13.36 0.44
N VAL A 73 -6.90 13.60 -0.65
CA VAL A 73 -5.48 13.30 -0.72
C VAL A 73 -4.64 14.17 0.22
N ALA A 74 -5.02 15.43 0.41
CA ALA A 74 -4.29 16.33 1.31
C ALA A 74 -4.38 15.88 2.76
N ASP A 75 -5.57 15.49 3.20
CA ASP A 75 -5.77 15.00 4.56
C ASP A 75 -5.02 13.68 4.77
N TYR A 76 -5.07 12.80 3.77
CA TYR A 76 -4.37 11.52 3.84
C TYR A 76 -2.86 11.73 3.91
N HIS A 77 -2.33 12.63 3.11
CA HIS A 77 -0.90 12.98 3.11
C HIS A 77 -0.45 13.46 4.49
N GLN A 78 -1.22 14.36 5.12
CA GLN A 78 -0.92 14.83 6.47
C GLN A 78 -0.94 13.71 7.49
N MET A 79 -1.93 12.83 7.39
CA MET A 79 -2.05 11.69 8.31
C MET A 79 -0.83 10.78 8.20
N LEU A 80 -0.36 10.51 6.98
CA LEU A 80 0.81 9.65 6.79
C LEU A 80 2.07 10.27 7.40
N ARG A 81 2.26 11.58 7.24
CA ARG A 81 3.39 12.27 7.88
C ARG A 81 3.28 12.23 9.39
N LYS A 82 2.08 12.39 9.92
CA LYS A 82 1.83 12.29 11.36
C LYS A 82 2.14 10.89 11.88
N ASN A 83 1.90 9.88 11.05
CA ASN A 83 2.20 8.49 11.39
C ASN A 83 3.68 8.13 11.24
N GLY A 84 4.52 9.09 10.89
CA GLY A 84 5.97 8.90 10.84
C GLY A 84 6.52 8.50 9.49
N LEU A 85 5.74 8.56 8.43
CA LEU A 85 6.22 8.23 7.10
C LEU A 85 6.92 9.44 6.46
N ALA A 86 8.13 9.21 5.94
CA ALA A 86 8.87 10.23 5.20
C ALA A 86 8.41 10.18 3.75
N ILE A 87 7.50 11.06 3.39
CA ILE A 87 6.90 11.09 2.05
C ILE A 87 7.12 12.45 1.40
N PRO A 88 7.18 12.49 0.05
CA PRO A 88 7.37 13.76 -0.66
C PRO A 88 6.15 14.66 -0.56
N ASP A 89 6.31 15.91 -0.97
CA ASP A 89 5.22 16.86 -1.03
C ASP A 89 4.20 16.47 -2.10
N LEU A 90 2.98 16.92 -1.90
CA LEU A 90 1.94 16.79 -2.94
C LEU A 90 2.34 17.60 -4.17
N GLU A 91 2.03 17.05 -5.35
CA GLU A 91 2.21 17.77 -6.61
C GLU A 91 0.96 17.64 -7.47
N VAL A 92 0.75 18.64 -8.32
CA VAL A 92 -0.31 18.60 -9.33
C VAL A 92 0.35 18.23 -10.65
N THR A 93 -0.06 17.09 -11.20
CA THR A 93 0.51 16.57 -12.44
C THR A 93 -0.11 17.26 -13.66
N PHE A 94 0.57 17.12 -14.80
CA PHE A 94 0.06 17.69 -16.06
C PHE A 94 -1.24 17.05 -16.51
N TYR A 95 -1.53 15.82 -16.04
CA TYR A 95 -2.77 15.11 -16.38
C TYR A 95 -3.89 15.34 -15.36
N GLY A 96 -3.75 16.34 -14.50
CA GLY A 96 -4.84 16.80 -13.62
C GLY A 96 -5.02 16.03 -12.32
N MET A 97 -4.01 15.28 -11.90
CA MET A 97 -4.05 14.58 -10.62
C MET A 97 -3.25 15.36 -9.58
N THR A 98 -3.76 15.39 -8.35
CA THR A 98 -2.98 15.80 -7.17
C THR A 98 -2.49 14.52 -6.53
N GLU A 99 -1.16 14.31 -6.49
CA GLU A 99 -0.63 13.02 -6.08
C GLU A 99 0.74 13.10 -5.42
N PHE A 100 1.14 11.98 -4.79
CA PHE A 100 2.50 11.73 -4.34
C PHE A 100 2.81 10.25 -4.47
N ARG A 101 4.09 9.92 -4.51
CA ARG A 101 4.56 8.55 -4.74
C ARG A 101 5.67 8.22 -3.77
N PHE A 102 5.69 6.97 -3.29
CA PHE A 102 6.76 6.45 -2.44
C PHE A 102 6.73 4.93 -2.50
N ASP A 103 7.75 4.29 -1.90
CA ASP A 103 7.89 2.85 -1.96
C ASP A 103 7.57 2.22 -0.62
N ASP A 104 7.06 0.97 -0.65
CA ASP A 104 6.93 0.17 0.56
C ASP A 104 8.31 -0.43 0.93
N PRO A 105 8.45 -1.15 2.07
CA PRO A 105 9.74 -1.70 2.48
C PRO A 105 10.37 -2.67 1.48
N ASP A 106 9.59 -3.25 0.59
CA ASP A 106 10.06 -4.21 -0.40
C ASP A 106 10.27 -3.62 -1.78
N GLY A 107 10.10 -2.30 -1.93
CA GLY A 107 10.28 -1.62 -3.19
C GLY A 107 9.07 -1.64 -4.11
N ASN A 108 7.91 -2.07 -3.61
CA ASN A 108 6.67 -1.91 -4.37
C ASN A 108 6.30 -0.44 -4.36
N ARG A 109 5.90 0.07 -5.52
CA ARG A 109 5.61 1.49 -5.69
C ARG A 109 4.18 1.79 -5.26
N LEU A 110 4.01 2.84 -4.47
CA LEU A 110 2.70 3.32 -4.05
C LEU A 110 2.46 4.68 -4.68
N TRP A 111 1.40 4.77 -5.50
CA TRP A 111 0.94 6.01 -6.09
C TRP A 111 -0.35 6.39 -5.41
N ILE A 112 -0.40 7.59 -4.85
CA ILE A 112 -1.55 8.02 -4.06
C ILE A 112 -2.03 9.35 -4.62
N GLY A 113 -3.30 9.41 -5.02
CA GLY A 113 -3.80 10.61 -5.64
C GLY A 113 -5.30 10.68 -5.78
N GLU A 114 -5.75 11.86 -6.16
CA GLU A 114 -7.14 12.09 -6.50
C GLU A 114 -7.23 12.99 -7.71
N SER A 115 -8.30 12.82 -8.48
CA SER A 115 -8.53 13.61 -9.66
C SER A 115 -8.88 15.04 -9.27
N LYS A 116 -8.14 16.01 -9.84
CA LYS A 116 -8.41 17.43 -9.61
C LYS A 116 -9.75 17.80 -10.24
N GLY A 117 -10.67 18.30 -9.42
CA GLY A 117 -12.00 18.70 -9.89
C GLY A 117 -12.98 17.55 -10.05
N GLY A 118 -12.62 16.36 -9.57
CA GLY A 118 -13.50 15.19 -9.63
C GLY A 118 -13.69 14.48 -8.34
#